data_1ac36730e52e4d1dbd9900b4e389e72e
#
_entry.id   1ac36730e52e4d1dbd9900b4e389e72e
#
_cell.length_a   1.000
_cell.length_b   1.000
_cell.length_c   1.000
_cell.angle_alpha   90.00
_cell.angle_beta   90.00
_cell.angle_gamma   90.00
#
_symmetry.space_group_name_H-M   'P 1'
#
loop_
_entity.id
_entity.type
_entity.pdbx_description
1 polymer ?
#
loop_
_entity_poly.entity_id
_entity_poly.type
_entity_poly.pdbx_seq_one_letter_code
_entity_poly.pdbx_strand_id
1 'polypeptide(L)'
;MSFRDVAHEVGVSKSTVERWVARTHGQRLDRVDLGNRKPGRAWNRVSWLIEQRIAELRIQLRKSVLGEYGAKAIRTALEAELDRPPSHAAINRALARRGLQDGVRRTRRPAPPKGWYLPDVMAARAELDCFDFVEDLKIADGPLVDLLTVKSLHGSLTDAWVLQRSTEATLPCLIARWQRDGLPRYAQFDNDNVFQGAHHHAHVVGRLSRLCLQLGVTPVFVPPLEHGMQNAIEGFNALWQAKVWQRHRAVSVSELQALSDRYIAAHRARTRTLAEAAPARRPMSGHFELKTDARLRGQLIFVRRTNDAGEVHLLGLRFAVSRTWPHRLVRCEVDFDHDCIRCFGLRRREPTEQPLLATLPYQSPNKPLR
;
A
#
# COMPACT_ATOMS: atom_id res chain seq x y z
N MET A 1 13.03 64.89 13.32
CA MET A 1 12.12 63.97 12.65
C MET A 1 11.09 63.47 13.64
N SER A 2 9.81 63.69 13.39
CA SER A 2 8.78 63.24 14.30
C SER A 2 8.52 61.73 14.17
N PHE A 3 7.91 61.10 15.17
CA PHE A 3 7.53 59.70 15.07
C PHE A 3 6.54 59.40 13.91
N ARG A 4 5.81 60.40 13.44
CA ARG A 4 4.95 60.29 12.25
C ARG A 4 5.78 60.24 10.96
N ASP A 5 6.81 61.08 10.87
CA ASP A 5 7.68 61.12 9.68
C ASP A 5 8.41 59.81 9.52
N VAL A 6 8.99 59.27 10.61
CA VAL A 6 9.66 57.97 10.64
C VAL A 6 8.67 56.86 10.28
N ALA A 7 7.46 56.88 10.81
CA ALA A 7 6.45 55.90 10.52
C ALA A 7 6.05 55.86 9.03
N HIS A 8 5.93 57.05 8.44
CA HIS A 8 5.63 57.20 7.02
C HIS A 8 6.80 56.70 6.13
N GLU A 9 8.04 57.07 6.47
CA GLU A 9 9.23 56.65 5.72
C GLU A 9 9.49 55.15 5.74
N VAL A 10 9.23 54.48 6.89
CA VAL A 10 9.47 53.06 7.08
C VAL A 10 8.22 52.21 6.76
N GLY A 11 7.08 52.81 6.45
CA GLY A 11 5.83 52.11 6.11
C GLY A 11 5.17 51.37 7.29
N VAL A 12 5.31 51.86 8.51
CA VAL A 12 4.72 51.26 9.72
C VAL A 12 3.80 52.25 10.46
N SER A 13 3.02 51.76 11.43
CA SER A 13 2.18 52.68 12.24
C SER A 13 3.03 53.49 13.22
N LYS A 14 2.56 54.71 13.54
CA LYS A 14 3.18 55.59 14.57
C LYS A 14 3.36 54.84 15.91
N SER A 15 2.38 54.09 16.33
CA SER A 15 2.44 53.30 17.55
C SER A 15 3.48 52.20 17.54
N THR A 16 3.84 51.70 16.33
CA THR A 16 4.93 50.73 16.15
C THR A 16 6.28 51.44 16.40
N VAL A 17 6.46 52.64 15.85
CA VAL A 17 7.67 53.44 16.07
C VAL A 17 7.84 53.80 17.54
N GLU A 18 6.78 54.33 18.18
CA GLU A 18 6.77 54.66 19.62
C GLU A 18 7.15 53.46 20.49
N ARG A 19 6.61 52.26 20.17
CA ARG A 19 6.92 51.05 20.88
C ARG A 19 8.38 50.60 20.72
N TRP A 20 8.95 50.82 19.53
CA TRP A 20 10.35 50.51 19.29
C TRP A 20 11.28 51.48 20.00
N VAL A 21 11.01 52.79 19.94
CA VAL A 21 11.77 53.80 20.64
C VAL A 21 11.73 53.62 22.17
N ALA A 22 10.55 53.32 22.71
CA ALA A 22 10.40 53.01 24.13
C ALA A 22 11.20 51.76 24.53
N ARG A 23 11.34 50.79 23.65
CA ARG A 23 12.11 49.57 23.86
C ARG A 23 13.61 49.75 23.81
N THR A 24 14.05 50.68 22.98
CA THR A 24 15.52 50.96 22.82
C THR A 24 16.07 51.82 23.96
N HIS A 25 15.23 52.54 24.69
CA HIS A 25 15.67 53.47 25.75
C HIS A 25 16.86 54.36 25.36
N GLY A 26 16.91 54.77 24.07
CA GLY A 26 18.03 55.56 23.51
C GLY A 26 19.34 54.79 23.32
N GLN A 27 19.36 53.47 23.45
CA GLN A 27 20.53 52.65 23.19
C GLN A 27 20.78 52.49 21.69
N ARG A 28 22.01 52.20 21.30
CA ARG A 28 22.35 51.89 19.91
C ARG A 28 21.67 50.58 19.49
N LEU A 29 21.18 50.53 18.22
CA LEU A 29 20.43 49.40 17.66
C LEU A 29 21.19 48.06 17.75
N ASP A 30 22.50 48.08 17.65
CA ASP A 30 23.37 46.91 17.78
C ASP A 30 23.44 46.32 19.21
N ARG A 31 22.98 47.08 20.21
CA ARG A 31 22.94 46.68 21.62
C ARG A 31 21.54 46.38 22.14
N VAL A 32 20.52 46.52 21.29
CA VAL A 32 19.14 46.28 21.68
C VAL A 32 18.87 44.77 21.66
N ASP A 33 18.71 44.16 22.82
CA ASP A 33 18.17 42.82 22.92
C ASP A 33 16.67 42.85 22.57
N LEU A 34 16.37 42.40 21.38
CA LEU A 34 15.00 42.30 20.86
C LEU A 34 14.13 41.33 21.66
N GLY A 35 14.71 40.63 22.64
CA GLY A 35 14.05 39.69 23.51
C GLY A 35 13.32 38.59 22.74
N ASN A 36 13.63 37.37 22.96
CA ASN A 36 12.96 36.27 22.32
C ASN A 36 11.52 36.17 22.85
N ARG A 37 10.53 36.66 22.08
CA ARG A 37 9.09 36.60 22.45
C ARG A 37 8.51 35.19 22.46
N LYS A 38 9.34 34.16 22.39
CA LYS A 38 8.82 32.80 22.59
C LYS A 38 8.33 32.74 24.05
N PRO A 39 7.04 32.52 24.29
CA PRO A 39 6.56 32.30 25.66
C PRO A 39 7.44 31.23 26.28
N GLY A 40 7.94 31.45 27.48
CA GLY A 40 8.86 30.54 28.18
C GLY A 40 8.27 29.12 28.34
N ARG A 41 6.95 29.01 28.20
CA ARG A 41 6.22 27.76 28.11
C ARG A 41 5.16 27.87 27.01
N ALA A 42 5.26 27.04 25.96
CA ALA A 42 4.20 26.95 24.97
C ALA A 42 2.90 26.49 25.65
N TRP A 43 1.82 27.27 25.54
CA TRP A 43 0.49 26.99 26.13
C TRP A 43 -0.06 25.60 25.78
N ASN A 44 0.35 25.02 24.62
CA ASN A 44 -0.04 23.71 24.13
C ASN A 44 1.00 22.61 24.41
N ARG A 45 1.93 22.84 25.33
CA ARG A 45 2.91 21.82 25.73
C ARG A 45 2.22 20.77 26.62
N VAL A 46 2.36 19.50 26.26
CA VAL A 46 1.91 18.39 27.10
C VAL A 46 2.63 18.41 28.46
N SER A 47 1.97 17.91 29.52
CA SER A 47 2.57 17.83 30.85
C SER A 47 3.81 16.97 30.86
N TRP A 48 4.67 17.16 31.84
CA TRP A 48 5.90 16.35 32.01
C TRP A 48 5.59 14.86 32.15
N LEU A 49 4.54 14.49 32.89
CA LEU A 49 4.10 13.10 33.06
C LEU A 49 3.73 12.46 31.72
N ILE A 50 2.98 13.18 30.88
CA ILE A 50 2.59 12.70 29.54
C ILE A 50 3.83 12.59 28.63
N GLU A 51 4.78 13.52 28.71
CA GLU A 51 6.04 13.42 27.94
C GLU A 51 6.88 12.21 28.38
N GLN A 52 6.91 11.92 29.68
CA GLN A 52 7.57 10.72 30.19
C GLN A 52 6.90 9.45 29.67
N ARG A 53 5.56 9.39 29.75
CA ARG A 53 4.80 8.24 29.26
C ARG A 53 4.98 8.02 27.76
N ILE A 54 5.03 9.09 26.95
CA ILE A 54 5.35 9.04 25.50
C ILE A 54 6.72 8.40 25.28
N ALA A 55 7.73 8.75 26.07
CA ALA A 55 9.07 8.17 25.94
C ALA A 55 9.11 6.68 26.31
N GLU A 56 8.43 6.30 27.38
CA GLU A 56 8.29 4.90 27.80
C GLU A 56 7.59 4.07 26.72
N LEU A 57 6.47 4.55 26.21
CA LEU A 57 5.73 3.90 25.14
C LEU A 57 6.58 3.78 23.85
N ARG A 58 7.38 4.78 23.52
CA ARG A 58 8.34 4.71 22.41
C ARG A 58 9.26 3.50 22.53
N ILE A 59 9.81 3.26 23.72
CA ILE A 59 10.73 2.15 24.00
C ILE A 59 9.99 0.81 24.00
N GLN A 60 8.84 0.73 24.68
CA GLN A 60 8.02 -0.48 24.78
C GLN A 60 7.52 -0.94 23.41
N LEU A 61 6.93 -0.03 22.63
CA LEU A 61 6.40 -0.32 21.31
C LEU A 61 7.48 -0.73 20.31
N ARG A 62 8.70 -0.21 20.43
CA ARG A 62 9.84 -0.65 19.62
C ARG A 62 10.15 -2.13 19.82
N LYS A 63 9.95 -2.65 21.04
CA LYS A 63 10.17 -4.06 21.40
C LYS A 63 8.95 -4.95 21.11
N SER A 64 7.78 -4.38 20.82
CA SER A 64 6.56 -5.13 20.54
C SER A 64 6.66 -5.95 19.24
N VAL A 65 5.73 -6.88 19.02
CA VAL A 65 5.67 -7.73 17.82
C VAL A 65 5.64 -6.88 16.55
N LEU A 66 4.78 -5.85 16.51
CA LEU A 66 4.68 -4.94 15.36
C LEU A 66 5.91 -4.03 15.22
N GLY A 67 6.60 -3.71 16.31
CA GLY A 67 7.70 -2.76 16.31
C GLY A 67 7.32 -1.39 15.72
N GLU A 68 6.04 -1.02 15.76
CA GLU A 68 5.55 0.30 15.37
C GLU A 68 5.63 1.24 16.58
N TYR A 69 6.51 2.21 16.55
CA TYR A 69 6.81 3.10 17.68
C TYR A 69 6.71 4.60 17.30
N GLY A 70 6.07 4.93 16.17
CA GLY A 70 5.81 6.30 15.73
C GLY A 70 4.69 6.98 16.50
N ALA A 71 4.49 8.29 16.28
CA ALA A 71 3.47 9.08 16.97
C ALA A 71 2.05 8.50 16.86
N LYS A 72 1.72 7.83 15.74
CA LYS A 72 0.42 7.18 15.57
C LYS A 72 0.25 6.02 16.55
N ALA A 73 1.22 5.10 16.64
CA ALA A 73 1.17 3.96 17.53
C ALA A 73 1.17 4.38 19.00
N ILE A 74 1.99 5.39 19.37
CA ILE A 74 2.02 5.97 20.70
C ILE A 74 0.66 6.57 21.05
N ARG A 75 0.04 7.32 20.14
CA ARG A 75 -1.29 7.89 20.37
C ARG A 75 -2.32 6.80 20.61
N THR A 76 -2.35 5.77 19.77
CA THR A 76 -3.28 4.63 19.96
C THR A 76 -3.08 3.93 21.31
N ALA A 77 -1.84 3.80 21.78
CA ALA A 77 -1.60 3.27 23.12
C ALA A 77 -2.11 4.21 24.23
N LEU A 78 -1.94 5.52 24.06
CA LEU A 78 -2.45 6.52 25.00
C LEU A 78 -3.99 6.64 25.01
N GLU A 79 -4.67 6.29 23.93
CA GLU A 79 -6.14 6.25 23.86
C GLU A 79 -6.77 5.24 24.84
N ALA A 80 -6.01 4.22 25.24
CA ALA A 80 -6.41 3.28 26.30
C ALA A 80 -6.18 3.81 27.73
N GLU A 81 -5.38 4.87 27.88
CA GLU A 81 -4.97 5.40 29.18
C GLU A 81 -5.54 6.80 29.47
N LEU A 82 -5.95 7.54 28.43
CA LEU A 82 -6.33 8.94 28.51
C LEU A 82 -7.60 9.22 27.69
N ASP A 83 -8.56 9.91 28.28
CA ASP A 83 -9.76 10.37 27.55
C ASP A 83 -9.43 11.33 26.41
N ARG A 84 -8.41 12.14 26.55
CA ARG A 84 -7.95 13.11 25.55
C ARG A 84 -6.45 12.98 25.29
N PRO A 85 -6.04 12.01 24.45
CA PRO A 85 -4.64 11.82 24.13
C PRO A 85 -4.09 12.97 23.28
N PRO A 86 -2.79 13.30 23.43
CA PRO A 86 -2.14 14.34 22.64
C PRO A 86 -2.23 14.10 21.13
N SER A 87 -2.25 15.18 20.34
CA SER A 87 -2.19 15.06 18.88
C SER A 87 -0.85 14.48 18.41
N HIS A 88 -0.81 13.90 17.20
CA HIS A 88 0.44 13.38 16.61
C HIS A 88 1.56 14.44 16.58
N ALA A 89 1.19 15.71 16.30
CA ALA A 89 2.15 16.82 16.30
C ALA A 89 2.70 17.11 17.70
N ALA A 90 1.86 17.00 18.75
CA ALA A 90 2.29 17.18 20.13
C ALA A 90 3.21 16.05 20.58
N ILE A 91 2.90 14.79 20.23
CA ILE A 91 3.74 13.61 20.48
C ILE A 91 5.10 13.77 19.77
N ASN A 92 5.11 14.15 18.49
CA ASN A 92 6.37 14.37 17.75
C ASN A 92 7.23 15.47 18.39
N ARG A 93 6.63 16.57 18.85
CA ARG A 93 7.36 17.62 19.58
C ARG A 93 7.93 17.13 20.92
N ALA A 94 7.18 16.28 21.65
CA ALA A 94 7.66 15.67 22.87
C ALA A 94 8.86 14.74 22.60
N LEU A 95 8.77 13.88 21.59
CA LEU A 95 9.87 13.02 21.16
C LEU A 95 11.11 13.81 20.71
N ALA A 96 10.90 14.94 19.98
CA ALA A 96 12.00 15.82 19.57
C ALA A 96 12.74 16.41 20.78
N ARG A 97 12.00 16.95 21.76
CA ARG A 97 12.61 17.51 22.98
C ARG A 97 13.44 16.50 23.77
N ARG A 98 13.09 15.23 23.68
CA ARG A 98 13.80 14.13 24.35
C ARG A 98 14.87 13.44 23.48
N GLY A 99 15.14 13.96 22.26
CA GLY A 99 16.10 13.38 21.33
C GLY A 99 15.71 11.98 20.82
N LEU A 100 14.42 11.63 20.87
CA LEU A 100 13.90 10.32 20.48
C LEU A 100 13.35 10.26 19.05
N GLN A 101 13.68 11.24 18.20
CA GLN A 101 13.33 11.22 16.77
C GLN A 101 14.42 10.53 15.97
N ASP A 102 14.01 9.81 14.93
CA ASP A 102 14.94 9.07 14.05
C ASP A 102 15.69 9.96 13.06
N GLY A 103 15.45 11.28 13.04
CA GLY A 103 16.11 12.25 12.15
C GLY A 103 15.78 12.10 10.66
N VAL A 104 15.03 11.09 10.27
CA VAL A 104 14.71 10.80 8.86
C VAL A 104 13.57 11.68 8.37
N ARG A 105 13.87 12.64 7.50
CA ARG A 105 12.88 13.47 6.83
C ARG A 105 12.31 12.71 5.62
N ARG A 106 11.06 12.25 5.72
CA ARG A 106 10.38 11.56 4.61
C ARG A 106 9.58 12.58 3.79
N THR A 107 10.05 12.88 2.57
CA THR A 107 9.28 13.64 1.60
C THR A 107 8.31 12.70 0.90
N ARG A 108 7.00 12.85 1.13
CA ARG A 108 5.98 12.06 0.43
C ARG A 108 5.48 12.86 -0.77
N ARG A 109 5.64 12.30 -1.96
CA ARG A 109 4.92 12.78 -3.14
C ARG A 109 3.45 12.35 -3.03
N PRO A 110 2.48 13.15 -3.53
CA PRO A 110 1.10 12.72 -3.62
C PRO A 110 1.02 11.40 -4.41
N ALA A 111 0.48 10.37 -3.79
CA ALA A 111 0.25 9.10 -4.46
C ALA A 111 -1.04 9.18 -5.29
N PRO A 112 -1.15 8.49 -6.42
CA PRO A 112 -2.42 8.33 -7.11
C PRO A 112 -3.42 7.61 -6.21
N PRO A 113 -4.73 7.73 -6.46
CA PRO A 113 -5.75 6.99 -5.72
C PRO A 113 -5.44 5.49 -5.72
N LYS A 114 -5.77 4.80 -4.63
CA LYS A 114 -5.57 3.36 -4.52
C LYS A 114 -6.32 2.64 -5.64
N GLY A 115 -5.66 1.71 -6.33
CA GLY A 115 -6.27 0.93 -7.40
C GLY A 115 -6.80 1.75 -8.58
N TRP A 116 -6.21 2.90 -8.86
CA TRP A 116 -6.64 3.90 -9.85
C TRP A 116 -6.92 3.34 -11.26
N TYR A 117 -6.33 2.21 -11.60
CA TYR A 117 -6.53 1.50 -12.88
C TYR A 117 -7.80 0.61 -12.90
N LEU A 118 -8.48 0.46 -11.77
CA LEU A 118 -9.74 -0.28 -11.61
C LEU A 118 -10.80 0.69 -11.03
N PRO A 119 -11.78 1.14 -11.80
CA PRO A 119 -12.73 2.17 -11.37
C PRO A 119 -13.47 1.84 -10.07
N ASP A 120 -13.91 0.58 -9.90
CA ASP A 120 -14.63 0.15 -8.71
C ASP A 120 -13.75 0.11 -7.46
N VAL A 121 -12.48 -0.27 -7.62
CA VAL A 121 -11.49 -0.27 -6.54
C VAL A 121 -11.12 1.17 -6.16
N MET A 122 -10.88 2.04 -7.15
CA MET A 122 -10.60 3.45 -6.91
C MET A 122 -11.73 4.14 -6.15
N ALA A 123 -12.98 3.79 -6.45
CA ALA A 123 -14.18 4.32 -5.79
C ALA A 123 -14.51 3.61 -4.46
N ALA A 124 -13.65 2.70 -3.98
CA ALA A 124 -13.85 1.88 -2.78
C ALA A 124 -15.20 1.09 -2.80
N ARG A 125 -15.69 0.69 -3.99
CA ARG A 125 -16.86 -0.18 -4.14
C ARG A 125 -16.50 -1.66 -4.21
N ALA A 126 -15.23 -1.98 -4.48
CA ALA A 126 -14.72 -3.33 -4.59
C ALA A 126 -13.38 -3.49 -3.87
N GLU A 127 -13.18 -4.67 -3.26
CA GLU A 127 -11.89 -5.00 -2.65
C GLU A 127 -10.96 -5.69 -3.66
N LEU A 128 -9.67 -5.42 -3.52
CA LEU A 128 -8.58 -5.97 -4.29
C LEU A 128 -7.58 -6.66 -3.35
N ASP A 129 -7.37 -7.96 -3.50
CA ASP A 129 -6.26 -8.66 -2.85
C ASP A 129 -5.02 -8.59 -3.74
N CYS A 130 -3.92 -8.04 -3.23
CA CYS A 130 -2.63 -7.98 -3.92
C CYS A 130 -1.74 -9.11 -3.39
N PHE A 131 -1.23 -9.94 -4.29
CA PHE A 131 -0.33 -11.07 -4.01
C PHE A 131 1.06 -10.79 -4.56
N ASP A 132 2.08 -11.27 -3.83
CA ASP A 132 3.48 -11.12 -4.24
C ASP A 132 4.36 -12.16 -3.53
N PHE A 133 5.54 -12.44 -4.10
CA PHE A 133 6.54 -13.28 -3.47
C PHE A 133 7.70 -12.43 -2.92
N VAL A 134 8.16 -12.79 -1.73
CA VAL A 134 9.51 -12.43 -1.26
C VAL A 134 10.38 -13.66 -1.46
N GLU A 135 11.33 -13.55 -2.36
CA GLU A 135 12.13 -14.68 -2.84
C GLU A 135 13.42 -14.85 -2.05
N ASP A 136 14.02 -16.03 -2.15
CA ASP A 136 15.38 -16.35 -1.74
C ASP A 136 15.68 -16.11 -0.23
N LEU A 137 14.74 -16.44 0.64
CA LEU A 137 14.94 -16.37 2.08
C LEU A 137 15.78 -17.58 2.56
N LYS A 138 17.04 -17.36 2.88
CA LYS A 138 17.95 -18.41 3.38
C LYS A 138 17.79 -18.60 4.88
N ILE A 139 17.13 -19.69 5.29
CA ILE A 139 17.04 -20.10 6.69
C ILE A 139 18.45 -20.48 7.19
N ALA A 140 18.78 -20.10 8.42
CA ALA A 140 20.07 -20.44 9.02
C ALA A 140 20.24 -21.97 9.06
N ASP A 141 21.30 -22.48 8.41
CA ASP A 141 21.60 -23.91 8.29
C ASP A 141 20.47 -24.77 7.67
N GLY A 142 19.50 -24.12 7.00
CA GLY A 142 18.31 -24.71 6.44
C GLY A 142 18.16 -24.48 4.92
N PRO A 143 16.99 -24.79 4.35
CA PRO A 143 16.71 -24.59 2.93
C PRO A 143 16.56 -23.12 2.56
N LEU A 144 16.63 -22.86 1.26
CA LEU A 144 16.14 -21.63 0.63
C LEU A 144 14.62 -21.77 0.50
N VAL A 145 13.88 -20.75 0.90
CA VAL A 145 12.41 -20.73 0.85
C VAL A 145 11.93 -19.37 0.34
N ASP A 146 10.69 -19.37 -0.14
CA ASP A 146 10.00 -18.14 -0.54
C ASP A 146 8.86 -17.84 0.43
N LEU A 147 8.44 -16.59 0.45
CA LEU A 147 7.29 -16.15 1.22
C LEU A 147 6.21 -15.65 0.27
N LEU A 148 5.10 -16.34 0.18
CA LEU A 148 3.90 -15.81 -0.45
C LEU A 148 3.23 -14.82 0.50
N THR A 149 3.05 -13.60 0.07
CA THR A 149 2.38 -12.54 0.82
C THR A 149 1.09 -12.12 0.14
N VAL A 150 0.17 -11.66 0.94
CA VAL A 150 -1.05 -11.03 0.43
C VAL A 150 -1.50 -9.89 1.33
N LYS A 151 -2.04 -8.86 0.69
CA LYS A 151 -2.65 -7.74 1.38
C LYS A 151 -3.85 -7.22 0.62
N SER A 152 -4.99 -7.08 1.31
CA SER A 152 -6.13 -6.37 0.74
C SER A 152 -5.90 -4.86 0.75
N LEU A 153 -6.32 -4.20 -0.33
CA LEU A 153 -5.96 -2.81 -0.60
C LEU A 153 -6.67 -1.82 0.33
N HIS A 154 -7.95 -2.02 0.58
CA HIS A 154 -8.75 -1.16 1.47
C HIS A 154 -8.75 -1.69 2.89
N GLY A 155 -9.06 -2.97 3.09
CA GLY A 155 -9.18 -3.60 4.42
C GLY A 155 -7.86 -3.87 5.11
N SER A 156 -6.73 -3.82 4.39
CA SER A 156 -5.41 -4.16 4.94
C SER A 156 -5.35 -5.55 5.61
N LEU A 157 -6.22 -6.49 5.20
CA LEU A 157 -6.12 -7.88 5.61
C LEU A 157 -4.87 -8.49 5.00
N THR A 158 -4.00 -9.05 5.84
CA THR A 158 -2.71 -9.59 5.40
C THR A 158 -2.58 -11.06 5.77
N ASP A 159 -1.84 -11.79 4.96
CA ASP A 159 -1.30 -13.12 5.26
C ASP A 159 0.10 -13.27 4.68
N ALA A 160 0.84 -14.27 5.18
CA ALA A 160 2.17 -14.58 4.70
C ALA A 160 2.47 -16.07 4.99
N TRP A 161 2.82 -16.82 3.95
CA TRP A 161 3.12 -18.26 4.04
C TRP A 161 4.52 -18.53 3.54
N VAL A 162 5.31 -19.23 4.36
CA VAL A 162 6.63 -19.72 4.00
C VAL A 162 6.45 -21.02 3.20
N LEU A 163 6.91 -21.05 1.96
CA LEU A 163 6.70 -22.20 1.07
C LEU A 163 7.80 -22.33 0.00
N GLN A 164 7.79 -23.41 -0.75
CA GLN A 164 8.51 -23.51 -2.02
C GLN A 164 7.62 -22.95 -3.13
N ARG A 165 8.14 -21.99 -3.90
CA ARG A 165 7.39 -21.29 -4.94
C ARG A 165 6.92 -22.25 -6.04
N SER A 166 5.64 -22.56 -6.01
CA SER A 166 4.95 -23.35 -7.02
C SER A 166 3.46 -23.06 -7.04
N THR A 167 2.79 -23.34 -8.16
CA THR A 167 1.33 -23.23 -8.25
C THR A 167 0.64 -24.17 -7.27
N GLU A 168 1.17 -25.37 -7.07
CA GLU A 168 0.65 -26.39 -6.17
C GLU A 168 0.65 -25.92 -4.71
N ALA A 169 1.72 -25.27 -4.27
CA ALA A 169 1.83 -24.74 -2.91
C ALA A 169 1.00 -23.46 -2.72
N THR A 170 0.81 -22.68 -3.80
CA THR A 170 0.12 -21.39 -3.75
C THR A 170 -1.40 -21.53 -3.70
N LEU A 171 -1.99 -22.47 -4.47
CA LEU A 171 -3.44 -22.67 -4.56
C LEU A 171 -4.13 -22.87 -3.20
N PRO A 172 -3.64 -23.76 -2.30
CA PRO A 172 -4.24 -23.96 -0.99
C PRO A 172 -4.24 -22.69 -0.13
N CYS A 173 -3.18 -21.85 -0.24
CA CYS A 173 -3.07 -20.60 0.50
C CYS A 173 -4.18 -19.61 0.11
N LEU A 174 -4.46 -19.45 -1.18
CA LEU A 174 -5.53 -18.59 -1.66
C LEU A 174 -6.90 -19.12 -1.21
N ILE A 175 -7.12 -20.42 -1.35
CA ILE A 175 -8.38 -21.06 -0.95
C ILE A 175 -8.63 -20.85 0.55
N ALA A 176 -7.65 -21.18 1.42
CA ALA A 176 -7.76 -21.01 2.86
C ALA A 176 -8.04 -19.56 3.27
N ARG A 177 -7.34 -18.61 2.61
CA ARG A 177 -7.61 -17.19 2.83
C ARG A 177 -9.06 -16.81 2.48
N TRP A 178 -9.51 -17.20 1.30
CA TRP A 178 -10.83 -16.80 0.82
C TRP A 178 -11.98 -17.53 1.53
N GLN A 179 -11.75 -18.73 2.02
CA GLN A 179 -12.69 -19.41 2.93
C GLN A 179 -12.84 -18.66 4.26
N ARG A 180 -11.74 -18.17 4.82
CA ARG A 180 -11.74 -17.43 6.09
C ARG A 180 -12.26 -16.00 5.96
N ASP A 181 -11.80 -15.26 4.96
CA ASP A 181 -12.00 -13.82 4.84
C ASP A 181 -13.05 -13.44 3.78
N GLY A 182 -13.56 -14.40 3.01
CA GLY A 182 -14.43 -14.18 1.86
C GLY A 182 -13.68 -13.78 0.58
N LEU A 183 -14.37 -13.85 -0.55
CA LEU A 183 -13.87 -13.57 -1.89
C LEU A 183 -13.83 -12.08 -2.17
N PRO A 184 -12.69 -11.51 -2.60
CA PRO A 184 -12.63 -10.14 -3.13
C PRO A 184 -13.26 -10.06 -4.52
N ARG A 185 -13.49 -8.89 -5.03
CA ARG A 185 -13.87 -8.72 -6.45
C ARG A 185 -12.68 -8.98 -7.38
N TYR A 186 -11.48 -8.55 -6.97
CA TYR A 186 -10.27 -8.64 -7.77
C TYR A 186 -9.13 -9.27 -6.99
N ALA A 187 -8.26 -10.02 -7.69
CA ALA A 187 -7.00 -10.53 -7.17
C ALA A 187 -5.87 -10.12 -8.11
N GLN A 188 -4.92 -9.35 -7.60
CA GLN A 188 -3.80 -8.80 -8.36
C GLN A 188 -2.55 -9.62 -8.14
N PHE A 189 -1.87 -9.87 -9.24
CA PHE A 189 -0.64 -10.64 -9.33
C PHE A 189 0.39 -9.89 -10.19
N ASP A 190 1.65 -10.22 -10.02
CA ASP A 190 2.67 -9.95 -11.00
C ASP A 190 2.56 -10.92 -12.22
N ASN A 191 3.57 -10.92 -13.09
CA ASN A 191 3.58 -11.80 -14.25
C ASN A 191 4.36 -13.09 -14.04
N ASP A 192 4.57 -13.50 -12.78
CA ASP A 192 5.22 -14.76 -12.47
C ASP A 192 4.45 -15.96 -13.05
N ASN A 193 5.19 -16.96 -13.51
CA ASN A 193 4.60 -18.17 -14.07
C ASN A 193 3.73 -18.94 -13.07
N VAL A 194 3.99 -18.84 -11.77
CA VAL A 194 3.16 -19.42 -10.71
C VAL A 194 1.74 -18.86 -10.77
N PHE A 195 1.62 -17.57 -11.02
CA PHE A 195 0.34 -16.87 -11.06
C PHE A 195 -0.33 -16.90 -12.45
N GLN A 196 0.41 -16.58 -13.49
CA GLN A 196 -0.12 -16.44 -14.84
C GLN A 196 -0.14 -17.77 -15.61
N GLY A 197 0.71 -18.72 -15.26
CA GLY A 197 0.98 -19.93 -16.04
C GLY A 197 1.97 -19.67 -17.17
N ALA A 198 2.11 -20.61 -18.09
CA ALA A 198 3.04 -20.53 -19.23
C ALA A 198 2.59 -19.48 -20.26
N HIS A 199 2.62 -18.23 -19.89
CA HIS A 199 2.07 -17.06 -20.62
C HIS A 199 2.77 -16.77 -21.95
N HIS A 200 3.87 -17.44 -22.25
CA HIS A 200 4.54 -17.38 -23.56
C HIS A 200 3.80 -18.18 -24.64
N HIS A 201 2.96 -19.12 -24.25
CA HIS A 201 2.17 -19.91 -25.17
C HIS A 201 0.81 -19.26 -25.43
N ALA A 202 0.35 -19.32 -26.68
CA ALA A 202 -0.93 -18.74 -27.07
C ALA A 202 -2.10 -19.37 -26.31
N HIS A 203 -3.01 -18.53 -25.85
CA HIS A 203 -4.26 -18.89 -25.17
C HIS A 203 -4.11 -19.63 -23.83
N VAL A 204 -2.93 -19.72 -23.23
CA VAL A 204 -2.75 -20.39 -21.96
C VAL A 204 -3.29 -19.54 -20.80
N VAL A 205 -4.17 -20.14 -20.01
CA VAL A 205 -4.69 -19.59 -18.76
C VAL A 205 -4.29 -20.54 -17.64
N GLY A 206 -3.40 -20.09 -16.75
CA GLY A 206 -2.84 -20.86 -15.66
C GLY A 206 -3.89 -21.33 -14.64
N ARG A 207 -3.54 -22.37 -13.85
CA ARG A 207 -4.42 -22.99 -12.84
C ARG A 207 -4.92 -21.97 -11.81
N LEU A 208 -4.09 -21.03 -11.40
CA LEU A 208 -4.44 -20.00 -10.43
C LEU A 208 -5.45 -19.00 -11.01
N SER A 209 -5.27 -18.58 -12.27
CA SER A 209 -6.27 -17.78 -12.98
C SER A 209 -7.61 -18.51 -13.12
N ARG A 210 -7.57 -19.83 -13.41
CA ARG A 210 -8.78 -20.67 -13.46
C ARG A 210 -9.48 -20.78 -12.10
N LEU A 211 -8.73 -20.92 -11.01
CA LEU A 211 -9.27 -20.86 -9.65
C LEU A 211 -10.04 -19.54 -9.43
N CYS A 212 -9.41 -18.42 -9.71
CA CYS A 212 -10.02 -17.10 -9.56
C CYS A 212 -11.33 -17.01 -10.37
N LEU A 213 -11.29 -17.36 -11.66
CA LEU A 213 -12.45 -17.31 -12.55
C LEU A 213 -13.60 -18.18 -12.08
N GLN A 214 -13.33 -19.43 -11.64
CA GLN A 214 -14.36 -20.34 -11.12
C GLN A 214 -15.00 -19.85 -9.81
N LEU A 215 -14.23 -19.10 -9.00
CA LEU A 215 -14.73 -18.45 -7.80
C LEU A 215 -15.39 -17.08 -8.09
N GLY A 216 -15.40 -16.64 -9.35
CA GLY A 216 -15.91 -15.33 -9.75
C GLY A 216 -15.09 -14.17 -9.20
N VAL A 217 -13.80 -14.40 -8.97
CA VAL A 217 -12.80 -13.38 -8.67
C VAL A 217 -12.09 -13.01 -9.97
N THR A 218 -11.98 -11.75 -10.29
CA THR A 218 -11.30 -11.29 -11.51
C THR A 218 -9.80 -11.17 -11.27
N PRO A 219 -8.95 -12.00 -11.92
CA PRO A 219 -7.49 -11.84 -11.84
C PRO A 219 -7.05 -10.58 -12.56
N VAL A 220 -6.08 -9.86 -11.98
CA VAL A 220 -5.51 -8.63 -12.53
C VAL A 220 -3.99 -8.78 -12.59
N PHE A 221 -3.43 -8.73 -13.78
CA PHE A 221 -1.98 -8.81 -14.01
C PHE A 221 -1.41 -7.42 -14.29
N VAL A 222 -0.53 -6.95 -13.40
CA VAL A 222 0.11 -5.65 -13.56
C VAL A 222 1.28 -5.72 -14.54
N PRO A 223 1.65 -4.61 -15.21
CA PRO A 223 2.75 -4.61 -16.16
C PRO A 223 4.09 -4.82 -15.45
N PRO A 224 5.03 -5.54 -16.08
CA PRO A 224 6.39 -5.64 -15.57
C PRO A 224 7.05 -4.25 -15.51
N LEU A 225 7.91 -4.05 -14.50
CA LEU A 225 8.73 -2.84 -14.31
C LEU A 225 7.94 -1.53 -14.12
N GLU A 226 6.62 -1.58 -13.92
CA GLU A 226 5.81 -0.37 -13.70
C GLU A 226 5.68 -0.10 -12.20
N HIS A 227 6.52 0.80 -11.70
CA HIS A 227 6.51 1.18 -10.29
C HIS A 227 5.17 1.81 -9.86
N GLY A 228 4.70 1.42 -8.70
CA GLY A 228 3.56 2.05 -8.04
C GLY A 228 2.22 1.32 -8.18
N MET A 229 2.11 0.27 -8.96
CA MET A 229 0.91 -0.56 -9.00
C MET A 229 0.87 -1.62 -7.90
N GLN A 230 2.04 -2.02 -7.38
CA GLN A 230 2.19 -2.99 -6.29
C GLN A 230 2.60 -2.35 -4.95
N ASN A 231 2.64 -1.02 -4.85
CA ASN A 231 3.10 -0.30 -3.64
C ASN A 231 2.48 -0.79 -2.32
N ALA A 232 1.23 -1.25 -2.36
CA ALA A 232 0.53 -1.72 -1.16
C ALA A 232 1.15 -3.01 -0.61
N ILE A 233 1.45 -3.96 -1.51
CA ILE A 233 2.05 -5.24 -1.14
C ILE A 233 3.56 -5.08 -0.91
N GLU A 234 4.27 -4.33 -1.75
CA GLU A 234 5.70 -4.01 -1.57
C GLU A 234 5.95 -3.35 -0.20
N GLY A 235 5.10 -2.38 0.18
CA GLY A 235 5.17 -1.75 1.50
C GLY A 235 4.92 -2.73 2.66
N PHE A 236 4.07 -3.73 2.46
CA PHE A 236 3.86 -4.80 3.43
C PHE A 236 5.07 -5.75 3.48
N ASN A 237 5.61 -6.16 2.34
CA ASN A 237 6.79 -7.00 2.24
C ASN A 237 7.99 -6.38 2.96
N ALA A 238 8.23 -5.08 2.75
CA ALA A 238 9.28 -4.34 3.45
C ALA A 238 9.07 -4.31 4.98
N LEU A 239 7.82 -4.18 5.44
CA LEU A 239 7.50 -4.24 6.87
C LEU A 239 7.72 -5.64 7.43
N TRP A 240 7.26 -6.69 6.75
CA TRP A 240 7.45 -8.08 7.16
C TRP A 240 8.94 -8.42 7.22
N GLN A 241 9.72 -8.08 6.20
CA GLN A 241 11.16 -8.28 6.19
C GLN A 241 11.83 -7.60 7.38
N ALA A 242 11.51 -6.32 7.65
CA ALA A 242 12.12 -5.57 8.75
C ALA A 242 11.68 -6.06 10.15
N LYS A 243 10.46 -6.62 10.30
CA LYS A 243 9.88 -6.96 11.61
C LYS A 243 9.92 -8.46 11.94
N VAL A 244 9.98 -9.30 10.92
CA VAL A 244 10.08 -10.76 11.09
C VAL A 244 11.47 -11.24 10.68
N TRP A 245 11.82 -11.12 9.40
CA TRP A 245 13.04 -11.70 8.84
C TRP A 245 14.34 -11.12 9.44
N GLN A 246 14.49 -9.80 9.39
CA GLN A 246 15.72 -9.12 9.87
C GLN A 246 15.82 -9.05 11.40
N ARG A 247 14.69 -9.23 12.10
CA ARG A 247 14.64 -9.13 13.56
C ARG A 247 14.88 -10.47 14.26
N HIS A 248 14.59 -11.57 13.58
CA HIS A 248 14.68 -12.92 14.13
C HIS A 248 15.57 -13.78 13.22
N ARG A 249 16.32 -14.67 13.82
CA ARG A 249 17.11 -15.67 13.10
C ARG A 249 16.42 -17.01 13.25
N ALA A 250 15.50 -17.29 12.34
CA ALA A 250 14.82 -18.58 12.29
C ALA A 250 15.78 -19.70 11.90
N VAL A 251 15.70 -20.83 12.60
CA VAL A 251 16.52 -22.03 12.32
C VAL A 251 15.74 -23.12 11.58
N SER A 252 14.44 -22.95 11.41
CA SER A 252 13.59 -23.87 10.63
C SER A 252 12.45 -23.15 9.93
N VAL A 253 11.87 -23.83 8.92
CA VAL A 253 10.68 -23.34 8.17
C VAL A 253 9.50 -23.15 9.14
N SER A 254 9.28 -24.11 10.04
CA SER A 254 8.19 -24.02 11.01
C SER A 254 8.34 -22.87 11.98
N GLU A 255 9.55 -22.58 12.41
CA GLU A 255 9.83 -21.42 13.27
C GLU A 255 9.58 -20.11 12.53
N LEU A 256 10.06 -19.99 11.29
CA LEU A 256 9.82 -18.80 10.46
C LEU A 256 8.31 -18.59 10.23
N GLN A 257 7.56 -19.67 9.95
CA GLN A 257 6.10 -19.59 9.81
C GLN A 257 5.44 -19.14 11.12
N ALA A 258 5.84 -19.70 12.27
CA ALA A 258 5.29 -19.30 13.56
C ALA A 258 5.58 -17.83 13.93
N LEU A 259 6.76 -17.32 13.56
CA LEU A 259 7.12 -15.90 13.69
C LEU A 259 6.25 -15.03 12.78
N SER A 260 6.06 -15.46 11.53
CA SER A 260 5.20 -14.81 10.55
C SER A 260 3.75 -14.75 11.05
N ASP A 261 3.18 -15.87 11.51
CA ASP A 261 1.80 -15.95 12.00
C ASP A 261 1.54 -15.01 13.18
N ARG A 262 2.47 -14.92 14.14
CA ARG A 262 2.38 -13.97 15.25
C ARG A 262 2.36 -12.52 14.76
N TYR A 263 3.21 -12.19 13.79
CA TYR A 263 3.23 -10.85 13.20
C TYR A 263 1.93 -10.55 12.43
N ILE A 264 1.45 -11.50 11.63
CA ILE A 264 0.19 -11.38 10.86
C ILE A 264 -1.00 -11.18 11.81
N ALA A 265 -1.12 -11.98 12.86
CA ALA A 265 -2.19 -11.84 13.86
C ALA A 265 -2.19 -10.44 14.50
N ALA A 266 -1.03 -9.96 14.93
CA ALA A 266 -0.88 -8.62 15.50
C ALA A 266 -1.18 -7.51 14.47
N HIS A 267 -0.75 -7.68 13.21
CA HIS A 267 -1.04 -6.73 12.14
C HIS A 267 -2.54 -6.67 11.82
N ARG A 268 -3.21 -7.83 11.73
CA ARG A 268 -4.67 -7.92 11.50
C ARG A 268 -5.46 -7.28 12.65
N ALA A 269 -5.08 -7.54 13.90
CA ALA A 269 -5.69 -6.88 15.06
C ALA A 269 -5.53 -5.35 14.98
N ARG A 270 -4.35 -4.88 14.59
CA ARG A 270 -4.03 -3.45 14.42
C ARG A 270 -4.82 -2.77 13.30
N THR A 271 -5.20 -3.52 12.25
CA THR A 271 -5.91 -3.01 11.08
C THR A 271 -7.41 -3.37 11.05
N ARG A 272 -7.96 -3.91 12.14
CA ARG A 272 -9.33 -4.41 12.23
C ARG A 272 -10.37 -3.37 11.78
N THR A 273 -10.25 -2.14 12.21
CA THR A 273 -11.18 -1.06 11.83
C THR A 273 -11.16 -0.75 10.33
N LEU A 274 -10.01 -0.94 9.66
CA LEU A 274 -9.91 -0.80 8.20
C LEU A 274 -10.60 -1.98 7.51
N ALA A 275 -10.47 -3.19 8.04
CA ALA A 275 -11.11 -4.37 7.51
C ALA A 275 -12.65 -4.28 7.63
N GLU A 276 -13.15 -3.76 8.75
CA GLU A 276 -14.59 -3.54 9.00
C GLU A 276 -15.18 -2.46 8.08
N ALA A 277 -14.39 -1.44 7.72
CA ALA A 277 -14.81 -0.34 6.84
C ALA A 277 -14.57 -0.62 5.34
N ALA A 278 -13.97 -1.77 4.99
CA ALA A 278 -13.62 -2.10 3.61
C ALA A 278 -14.86 -2.55 2.81
N PRO A 279 -14.77 -2.54 1.47
CA PRO A 279 -15.80 -3.11 0.61
C PRO A 279 -16.12 -4.55 0.99
N ALA A 280 -17.42 -4.91 0.95
CA ALA A 280 -17.89 -6.24 1.30
C ALA A 280 -17.27 -7.32 0.42
N ARG A 281 -16.96 -8.45 1.06
CA ARG A 281 -16.46 -9.66 0.40
C ARG A 281 -17.58 -10.70 0.31
N ARG A 282 -17.61 -11.46 -0.78
CA ARG A 282 -18.60 -12.54 -0.94
C ARG A 282 -18.16 -13.75 -0.12
N PRO A 283 -19.09 -14.46 0.55
CA PRO A 283 -18.73 -15.71 1.21
C PRO A 283 -18.26 -16.76 0.19
N MET A 284 -17.27 -17.56 0.55
CA MET A 284 -16.87 -18.75 -0.20
C MET A 284 -17.54 -19.98 0.41
N SER A 285 -18.13 -20.84 -0.43
CA SER A 285 -18.69 -22.12 0.04
C SER A 285 -17.59 -23.02 0.62
N GLY A 286 -17.93 -23.83 1.64
CA GLY A 286 -16.94 -24.57 2.44
C GLY A 286 -16.11 -25.59 1.66
N HIS A 287 -16.66 -26.22 0.62
CA HIS A 287 -15.94 -27.18 -0.24
C HIS A 287 -15.83 -26.63 -1.65
N PHE A 288 -14.60 -26.53 -2.15
CA PHE A 288 -14.31 -26.12 -3.53
C PHE A 288 -13.24 -27.01 -4.14
N GLU A 289 -13.51 -27.53 -5.31
CA GLU A 289 -12.56 -28.29 -6.13
C GLU A 289 -12.34 -27.59 -7.47
N LEU A 290 -11.07 -27.36 -7.80
CA LEU A 290 -10.68 -26.71 -9.04
C LEU A 290 -10.85 -27.68 -10.22
N LYS A 291 -11.72 -27.33 -11.17
CA LYS A 291 -11.91 -28.04 -12.43
C LYS A 291 -11.03 -27.43 -13.52
N THR A 292 -9.94 -28.10 -13.85
CA THR A 292 -8.94 -27.58 -14.80
C THR A 292 -9.40 -27.61 -16.26
N ASP A 293 -10.36 -28.45 -16.58
CA ASP A 293 -10.96 -28.66 -17.91
C ASP A 293 -12.24 -27.83 -18.13
N ALA A 294 -12.75 -27.18 -17.11
CA ALA A 294 -13.95 -26.36 -17.22
C ALA A 294 -13.74 -25.21 -18.22
N ARG A 295 -14.80 -24.92 -19.01
CA ARG A 295 -14.85 -23.74 -19.89
C ARG A 295 -14.56 -22.48 -19.08
N LEU A 296 -13.70 -21.62 -19.62
CA LEU A 296 -13.42 -20.31 -19.02
C LEU A 296 -14.66 -19.43 -19.09
N ARG A 297 -14.95 -18.75 -17.98
CA ARG A 297 -16.02 -17.78 -17.83
C ARG A 297 -15.53 -16.59 -17.03
N GLY A 298 -16.21 -15.43 -17.17
CA GLY A 298 -15.83 -14.20 -16.48
C GLY A 298 -14.70 -13.46 -17.19
N GLN A 299 -13.87 -12.74 -16.44
CA GLN A 299 -12.91 -11.80 -17.01
C GLN A 299 -11.51 -11.98 -16.44
N LEU A 300 -10.49 -11.82 -17.30
CA LEU A 300 -9.10 -11.56 -16.95
C LEU A 300 -8.75 -10.12 -17.27
N ILE A 301 -8.05 -9.44 -16.38
CA ILE A 301 -7.59 -8.07 -16.63
C ILE A 301 -6.07 -8.06 -16.73
N PHE A 302 -5.57 -7.47 -17.82
CA PHE A 302 -4.16 -7.18 -18.00
C PHE A 302 -3.95 -5.67 -18.06
N VAL A 303 -3.09 -5.15 -17.20
CA VAL A 303 -2.56 -3.80 -17.39
C VAL A 303 -1.25 -3.93 -18.14
N ARG A 304 -1.13 -3.28 -19.28
CA ARG A 304 0.03 -3.39 -20.17
C ARG A 304 0.43 -2.01 -20.69
N ARG A 305 1.68 -1.89 -21.12
CA ARG A 305 2.16 -0.74 -21.86
C ARG A 305 2.17 -1.08 -23.35
N THR A 306 1.61 -0.24 -24.18
CA THR A 306 1.65 -0.41 -25.63
C THR A 306 3.06 -0.19 -26.16
N ASN A 307 3.38 -0.85 -27.28
CA ASN A 307 4.62 -0.67 -28.03
C ASN A 307 4.53 0.56 -28.99
N ASP A 308 5.55 0.75 -29.83
CA ASP A 308 5.60 1.82 -30.84
C ASP A 308 4.40 1.80 -31.79
N ALA A 309 3.91 0.61 -32.15
CA ALA A 309 2.76 0.43 -33.04
C ALA A 309 1.41 0.57 -32.33
N GLY A 310 1.40 0.81 -31.02
CA GLY A 310 0.16 0.86 -30.22
C GLY A 310 -0.42 -0.53 -29.95
N GLU A 311 0.39 -1.58 -29.91
CA GLU A 311 0.00 -2.96 -29.66
C GLU A 311 0.34 -3.39 -28.23
N VAL A 312 -0.34 -4.43 -27.74
CA VAL A 312 -0.04 -5.12 -26.47
C VAL A 312 0.17 -6.61 -26.69
N HIS A 313 0.92 -7.23 -25.79
CA HIS A 313 1.09 -8.68 -25.76
C HIS A 313 0.31 -9.27 -24.59
N LEU A 314 -0.67 -10.14 -24.88
CA LEU A 314 -1.55 -10.81 -23.93
C LEU A 314 -1.74 -12.27 -24.34
N LEU A 315 -1.75 -13.17 -23.38
CA LEU A 315 -2.05 -14.60 -23.60
C LEU A 315 -1.24 -15.21 -24.76
N GLY A 316 0.04 -14.85 -24.88
CA GLY A 316 0.91 -15.30 -25.94
C GLY A 316 0.63 -14.71 -27.34
N LEU A 317 -0.24 -13.73 -27.45
CA LEU A 317 -0.68 -13.10 -28.70
C LEU A 317 -0.45 -11.59 -28.70
N ARG A 318 -0.33 -10.99 -29.90
CA ARG A 318 -0.28 -9.54 -30.09
C ARG A 318 -1.64 -9.00 -30.50
N PHE A 319 -2.03 -7.87 -29.91
CA PHE A 319 -3.30 -7.20 -30.19
C PHE A 319 -3.05 -5.72 -30.49
N ALA A 320 -3.52 -5.25 -31.62
CA ALA A 320 -3.48 -3.83 -32.00
C ALA A 320 -4.56 -3.08 -31.21
N VAL A 321 -4.15 -2.16 -30.36
CA VAL A 321 -5.06 -1.37 -29.51
C VAL A 321 -5.34 -0.01 -30.14
N SER A 322 -4.30 0.81 -30.33
CA SER A 322 -4.45 2.13 -30.94
C SER A 322 -3.10 2.73 -31.33
N ARG A 323 -2.96 3.11 -32.59
CA ARG A 323 -1.77 3.81 -33.09
C ARG A 323 -1.55 5.19 -32.46
N THR A 324 -2.60 5.80 -31.90
CA THR A 324 -2.51 7.10 -31.22
C THR A 324 -2.18 6.98 -29.74
N TRP A 325 -1.94 5.74 -29.24
CA TRP A 325 -1.67 5.46 -27.84
C TRP A 325 -0.33 4.69 -27.60
N PRO A 326 0.80 5.09 -28.26
CA PRO A 326 2.08 4.41 -28.11
C PRO A 326 2.67 4.67 -26.72
N HIS A 327 3.40 3.68 -26.17
CA HIS A 327 4.12 3.72 -24.88
C HIS A 327 3.27 4.14 -23.68
N ARG A 328 1.95 3.95 -23.75
CA ARG A 328 1.03 4.32 -22.69
C ARG A 328 0.39 3.09 -22.07
N LEU A 329 -0.03 3.24 -20.82
CA LEU A 329 -0.72 2.18 -20.11
C LEU A 329 -2.14 2.00 -20.65
N VAL A 330 -2.53 0.75 -20.77
CA VAL A 330 -3.88 0.31 -21.10
C VAL A 330 -4.32 -0.80 -20.16
N ARG A 331 -5.61 -0.80 -19.82
CA ARG A 331 -6.27 -1.92 -19.15
C ARG A 331 -6.99 -2.73 -20.21
N CYS A 332 -6.61 -3.99 -20.38
CA CYS A 332 -7.23 -4.92 -21.30
C CYS A 332 -8.06 -5.93 -20.51
N GLU A 333 -9.37 -5.94 -20.74
CA GLU A 333 -10.33 -6.84 -20.11
C GLU A 333 -10.68 -7.94 -21.11
N VAL A 334 -10.10 -9.13 -20.91
CA VAL A 334 -10.44 -10.33 -21.68
C VAL A 334 -11.72 -10.91 -21.10
N ASP A 335 -12.79 -10.86 -21.86
CA ASP A 335 -14.12 -11.29 -21.46
C ASP A 335 -14.45 -12.63 -22.16
N PHE A 336 -14.47 -13.71 -21.40
CA PHE A 336 -14.73 -15.06 -21.91
C PHE A 336 -16.22 -15.37 -22.13
N ASP A 337 -17.09 -14.55 -21.58
CA ASP A 337 -18.54 -14.71 -21.76
C ASP A 337 -19.02 -14.00 -23.04
N HIS A 338 -18.29 -12.96 -23.47
CA HIS A 338 -18.63 -12.17 -24.66
C HIS A 338 -17.62 -12.32 -25.81
N ASP A 339 -16.66 -13.23 -25.69
CA ASP A 339 -15.63 -13.52 -26.69
C ASP A 339 -14.90 -12.26 -27.22
N CYS A 340 -14.54 -11.33 -26.33
CA CYS A 340 -13.89 -10.08 -26.70
C CYS A 340 -12.84 -9.61 -25.72
N ILE A 341 -11.98 -8.69 -26.18
CA ILE A 341 -11.04 -7.92 -25.35
C ILE A 341 -11.41 -6.44 -25.46
N ARG A 342 -11.74 -5.83 -24.34
CA ARG A 342 -11.95 -4.37 -24.26
C ARG A 342 -10.70 -3.70 -23.72
N CYS A 343 -10.17 -2.72 -24.47
CA CYS A 343 -8.95 -2.01 -24.12
C CYS A 343 -9.26 -0.56 -23.73
N PHE A 344 -8.94 -0.19 -22.51
CA PHE A 344 -9.17 1.14 -21.96
C PHE A 344 -7.84 1.87 -21.76
N GLY A 345 -7.75 3.13 -22.21
CA GLY A 345 -6.60 3.99 -21.97
C GLY A 345 -6.50 4.38 -20.51
N LEU A 346 -5.29 4.31 -19.94
CA LEU A 346 -5.04 4.67 -18.54
C LEU A 346 -4.21 5.95 -18.44
N ARG A 347 -4.69 6.92 -17.64
CA ARG A 347 -4.01 8.19 -17.36
C ARG A 347 -3.80 8.34 -15.86
N ARG A 348 -2.55 8.23 -15.40
CA ARG A 348 -2.22 8.28 -13.96
C ARG A 348 -2.59 9.62 -13.30
N ARG A 349 -2.56 10.73 -14.07
CA ARG A 349 -2.93 12.07 -13.58
C ARG A 349 -4.41 12.36 -13.64
N GLU A 350 -5.13 11.62 -14.48
CA GLU A 350 -6.57 11.75 -14.72
C GLU A 350 -7.21 10.34 -14.62
N PRO A 351 -7.15 9.71 -13.44
CA PRO A 351 -7.49 8.28 -13.29
C PRO A 351 -8.98 7.97 -13.50
N THR A 352 -9.84 8.98 -13.47
CA THR A 352 -11.27 8.85 -13.80
C THR A 352 -11.53 8.77 -15.29
N GLU A 353 -10.59 9.26 -16.12
CA GLU A 353 -10.69 9.22 -17.57
C GLU A 353 -10.06 7.94 -18.11
N GLN A 354 -10.88 6.96 -18.43
CA GLN A 354 -10.47 5.68 -18.98
C GLN A 354 -11.24 5.40 -20.28
N PRO A 355 -10.90 6.09 -21.38
CA PRO A 355 -11.61 5.94 -22.65
C PRO A 355 -11.44 4.52 -23.19
N LEU A 356 -12.50 3.96 -23.76
CA LEU A 356 -12.44 2.73 -24.54
C LEU A 356 -11.69 3.03 -25.85
N LEU A 357 -10.56 2.38 -26.05
CA LEU A 357 -9.70 2.56 -27.23
C LEU A 357 -10.02 1.54 -28.34
N ALA A 358 -10.32 0.30 -27.91
CA ALA A 358 -10.65 -0.78 -28.84
C ALA A 358 -11.50 -1.85 -28.18
N THR A 359 -12.33 -2.52 -29.00
CA THR A 359 -12.96 -3.81 -28.70
C THR A 359 -12.51 -4.79 -29.75
N LEU A 360 -11.81 -5.84 -29.35
CA LEU A 360 -11.18 -6.81 -30.24
C LEU A 360 -11.83 -8.18 -30.07
N PRO A 361 -12.07 -8.95 -31.13
CA PRO A 361 -12.59 -10.31 -31.02
C PRO A 361 -11.53 -11.21 -30.35
N TYR A 362 -11.96 -12.07 -29.44
CA TYR A 362 -11.10 -13.05 -28.80
C TYR A 362 -11.90 -14.29 -28.41
N GLN A 363 -11.57 -15.42 -28.99
CA GLN A 363 -12.14 -16.72 -28.61
C GLN A 363 -11.08 -17.58 -27.96
N SER A 364 -11.39 -18.05 -26.76
CA SER A 364 -10.56 -19.05 -26.09
C SER A 364 -10.75 -20.41 -26.81
N PRO A 365 -9.67 -21.17 -27.07
CA PRO A 365 -9.80 -22.50 -27.64
C PRO A 365 -10.70 -23.38 -26.74
N ASN A 366 -11.64 -24.10 -27.35
CA ASN A 366 -12.58 -24.97 -26.65
C ASN A 366 -11.91 -26.24 -26.05
N LYS A 367 -10.63 -26.50 -26.31
CA LYS A 367 -9.89 -27.64 -25.77
C LYS A 367 -8.83 -27.15 -24.80
N PRO A 368 -8.73 -27.74 -23.58
CA PRO A 368 -7.57 -27.51 -22.75
C PRO A 368 -6.32 -27.93 -23.53
N LEU A 369 -5.33 -27.06 -23.60
CA LEU A 369 -4.01 -27.45 -24.06
C LEU A 369 -3.51 -28.56 -23.13
N ARG A 370 -3.23 -29.74 -23.71
CA ARG A 370 -2.65 -30.87 -23.00
C ARG A 370 -1.19 -30.61 -22.60
#